data_85a587d7332620ae960a0e0896df00b6
#
_entry.id   85a587d7332620ae960a0e0896df00b6
#
_cell.length_a   1.000
_cell.length_b   1.000
_cell.length_c   1.000
_cell.angle_alpha   90.00
_cell.angle_beta   90.00
_cell.angle_gamma   90.00
#
_symmetry.space_group_name_H-M   'P 1'
#
loop_
_entity.id
_entity.type
_entity.pdbx_description
1 polymer ?
#
loop_
_entity_poly.entity_id
_entity_poly.type
_entity_poly.pdbx_seq_one_letter_code
_entity_poly.pdbx_strand_id
1 'polypeptide(L)'
;MKKSAFILNAGLALVTASTLQAQESSHLSADYLKQATPLIHWPKGLEPINSDVFVHNEGWIDASPDIVWGNLIDALQWPGWYSNSADVQIEGGKSRLAMDVSFHWKTFGFPILSTVDVFEPDREIGWSVYSPEFKVHHAWILVPERGGTRVITEESQKGADAIRFRLDQPNAMYDGHDWWISALKVRSERMARH
;
A
#
# COMPACT_ATOMS: atom_id res chain seq x y z
N MET A 1 -40.97 12.64 48.61
CA MET A 1 -39.99 13.30 47.73
C MET A 1 -39.36 12.23 46.84
N LYS A 2 -39.75 12.18 45.56
CA LYS A 2 -39.25 11.18 44.59
C LYS A 2 -38.02 11.76 43.92
N LYS A 3 -36.87 11.08 44.03
CA LYS A 3 -35.67 11.37 43.20
C LYS A 3 -35.72 10.47 41.95
N SER A 4 -36.03 11.05 40.82
CA SER A 4 -35.93 10.42 39.50
C SER A 4 -34.46 10.38 39.12
N ALA A 5 -33.97 9.19 38.81
CA ALA A 5 -32.66 8.96 38.22
C ALA A 5 -32.74 9.27 36.72
N PHE A 6 -31.91 10.21 36.28
CA PHE A 6 -31.61 10.39 34.85
C PHE A 6 -30.44 9.43 34.52
N ILE A 7 -30.75 8.30 33.92
CA ILE A 7 -29.80 7.50 33.18
C ILE A 7 -30.21 7.61 31.72
N LEU A 8 -29.52 8.42 30.94
CA LEU A 8 -29.79 8.47 29.52
C LEU A 8 -28.52 8.68 28.67
N ASN A 9 -28.33 7.73 27.77
CA ASN A 9 -27.79 7.89 26.40
C ASN A 9 -26.30 8.19 26.17
N ALA A 10 -25.38 7.64 26.91
CA ALA A 10 -24.00 7.57 26.42
C ALA A 10 -23.77 6.42 25.42
N GLY A 11 -24.57 5.34 25.51
CA GLY A 11 -24.38 4.16 24.65
C GLY A 11 -24.84 4.32 23.19
N LEU A 12 -25.88 5.14 22.94
CA LEU A 12 -26.44 5.29 21.58
C LEU A 12 -25.58 6.18 20.68
N ALA A 13 -24.93 7.20 21.25
CA ALA A 13 -24.06 8.10 20.48
C ALA A 13 -22.75 7.43 20.03
N LEU A 14 -22.19 6.55 20.86
CA LEU A 14 -20.98 5.79 20.52
C LEU A 14 -21.24 4.75 19.41
N VAL A 15 -22.39 4.07 19.44
CA VAL A 15 -22.74 3.08 18.40
C VAL A 15 -23.00 3.77 17.06
N THR A 16 -23.64 4.94 17.06
CA THR A 16 -23.91 5.68 15.80
C THR A 16 -22.66 6.29 15.19
N ALA A 17 -21.71 6.77 16.00
CA ALA A 17 -20.44 7.30 15.50
C ALA A 17 -19.58 6.19 14.90
N SER A 18 -19.48 5.03 15.53
CA SER A 18 -18.73 3.88 15.03
C SER A 18 -19.32 3.31 13.74
N THR A 19 -20.64 3.27 13.59
CA THR A 19 -21.30 2.82 12.38
C THR A 19 -21.16 3.81 11.22
N LEU A 20 -21.20 5.12 11.49
CA LEU A 20 -20.94 6.14 10.47
C LEU A 20 -19.49 6.07 9.95
N GLN A 21 -18.50 5.97 10.85
CA GLN A 21 -17.09 5.84 10.48
C GLN A 21 -16.79 4.56 9.69
N ALA A 22 -17.39 3.43 10.08
CA ALA A 22 -17.29 2.18 9.34
C ALA A 22 -17.94 2.29 7.96
N GLN A 23 -19.03 3.01 7.83
CA GLN A 23 -19.73 3.24 6.57
C GLN A 23 -18.93 4.19 5.65
N GLU A 24 -18.32 5.25 6.17
CA GLU A 24 -17.46 6.15 5.42
C GLU A 24 -16.19 5.43 4.93
N SER A 25 -15.54 4.60 5.76
CA SER A 25 -14.38 3.81 5.34
C SER A 25 -14.73 2.76 4.28
N SER A 26 -15.92 2.14 4.36
CA SER A 26 -16.40 1.21 3.34
C SER A 26 -16.70 1.90 2.00
N HIS A 27 -17.21 3.13 2.02
CA HIS A 27 -17.42 3.92 0.81
C HIS A 27 -16.12 4.30 0.12
N LEU A 28 -15.10 4.73 0.86
CA LEU A 28 -13.78 5.05 0.29
C LEU A 28 -13.14 3.81 -0.35
N SER A 29 -13.19 2.66 0.33
CA SER A 29 -12.70 1.39 -0.26
C SER A 29 -13.49 0.98 -1.51
N ALA A 30 -14.82 1.15 -1.53
CA ALA A 30 -15.65 0.84 -2.68
C ALA A 30 -15.35 1.72 -3.91
N ASP A 31 -14.98 2.99 -3.69
CA ASP A 31 -14.60 3.87 -4.80
C ASP A 31 -13.24 3.49 -5.40
N TYR A 32 -12.27 3.07 -4.58
CA TYR A 32 -11.00 2.54 -5.07
C TYR A 32 -11.17 1.19 -5.77
N LEU A 33 -12.07 0.31 -5.31
CA LEU A 33 -12.36 -0.96 -5.96
C LEU A 33 -12.83 -0.80 -7.42
N LYS A 34 -13.50 0.31 -7.76
CA LYS A 34 -13.87 0.62 -9.13
C LYS A 34 -12.68 0.94 -10.02
N GLN A 35 -11.53 1.28 -9.43
CA GLN A 35 -10.29 1.62 -10.12
C GLN A 35 -9.33 0.42 -10.19
N ALA A 36 -9.64 -0.68 -9.50
CA ALA A 36 -8.79 -1.87 -9.47
C ALA A 36 -8.43 -2.34 -10.89
N THR A 37 -7.13 -2.51 -11.15
CA THR A 37 -6.66 -2.98 -12.45
C THR A 37 -6.70 -4.51 -12.54
N PRO A 38 -7.11 -5.07 -13.71
CA PRO A 38 -7.03 -6.51 -13.93
C PRO A 38 -5.61 -7.01 -14.22
N LEU A 39 -4.60 -6.12 -14.20
CA LEU A 39 -3.21 -6.45 -14.58
C LEU A 39 -2.41 -7.12 -13.45
N ILE A 40 -2.89 -7.06 -12.21
CA ILE A 40 -2.19 -7.54 -11.02
C ILE A 40 -2.47 -9.02 -10.75
N HIS A 41 -1.41 -9.77 -10.45
CA HIS A 41 -1.50 -11.14 -9.98
C HIS A 41 -1.68 -11.18 -8.45
N TRP A 42 -2.93 -11.22 -8.01
CA TRP A 42 -3.26 -11.24 -6.58
C TRP A 42 -3.07 -12.61 -5.94
N PRO A 43 -2.41 -12.70 -4.79
CA PRO A 43 -2.43 -13.91 -3.98
C PRO A 43 -3.85 -14.26 -3.55
N LYS A 44 -4.15 -15.55 -3.49
CA LYS A 44 -5.48 -16.05 -3.11
C LYS A 44 -5.93 -15.49 -1.75
N GLY A 45 -7.10 -14.87 -1.75
CA GLY A 45 -7.72 -14.27 -0.57
C GLY A 45 -7.29 -12.85 -0.27
N LEU A 46 -6.40 -12.28 -1.10
CA LEU A 46 -5.99 -10.86 -1.08
C LEU A 46 -6.40 -10.13 -2.36
N GLU A 47 -7.29 -10.72 -3.17
CA GLU A 47 -7.91 -10.03 -4.30
C GLU A 47 -8.70 -8.81 -3.79
N PRO A 48 -8.77 -7.71 -4.53
CA PRO A 48 -9.43 -6.46 -4.10
C PRO A 48 -10.84 -6.65 -3.54
N ILE A 49 -11.63 -7.53 -4.16
CA ILE A 49 -13.00 -7.84 -3.71
C ILE A 49 -13.07 -8.48 -2.32
N ASN A 50 -11.98 -9.09 -1.87
CA ASN A 50 -11.86 -9.75 -0.57
C ASN A 50 -11.18 -8.86 0.49
N SER A 51 -10.76 -7.64 0.15
CA SER A 51 -10.05 -6.74 1.05
C SER A 51 -10.99 -6.08 2.08
N ASP A 52 -10.46 -5.81 3.27
CA ASP A 52 -11.08 -4.92 4.26
C ASP A 52 -10.70 -3.45 3.98
N VAL A 53 -9.49 -3.24 3.42
CA VAL A 53 -9.00 -1.95 2.95
C VAL A 53 -8.35 -2.16 1.58
N PHE A 54 -8.73 -1.36 0.62
CA PHE A 54 -8.14 -1.34 -0.72
C PHE A 54 -7.78 0.09 -1.11
N VAL A 55 -6.60 0.25 -1.74
CA VAL A 55 -6.12 1.53 -2.24
C VAL A 55 -5.55 1.36 -3.64
N HIS A 56 -5.86 2.31 -4.53
CA HIS A 56 -5.32 2.41 -5.88
C HIS A 56 -4.71 3.78 -6.09
N ASN A 57 -3.50 3.83 -6.61
CA ASN A 57 -2.84 5.05 -7.09
C ASN A 57 -2.18 4.77 -8.44
N GLU A 58 -2.10 5.79 -9.28
CA GLU A 58 -1.36 5.70 -10.53
C GLU A 58 -0.67 7.03 -10.88
N GLY A 59 0.37 6.95 -11.68
CA GLY A 59 1.09 8.12 -12.18
C GLY A 59 1.87 7.80 -13.45
N TRP A 60 2.31 8.86 -14.15
CA TRP A 60 3.15 8.72 -15.33
C TRP A 60 4.55 9.26 -15.05
N ILE A 61 5.58 8.53 -15.49
CA ILE A 61 7.00 8.80 -15.29
C ILE A 61 7.67 8.88 -16.67
N ASP A 62 8.41 9.96 -16.94
CA ASP A 62 9.20 10.15 -18.15
C ASP A 62 10.54 9.40 -18.05
N ALA A 63 10.44 8.08 -17.94
CA ALA A 63 11.54 7.15 -17.92
C ALA A 63 11.06 5.77 -18.41
N SER A 64 11.96 4.99 -18.99
CA SER A 64 11.65 3.63 -19.44
C SER A 64 11.34 2.67 -18.28
N PRO A 65 10.56 1.60 -18.50
CA PRO A 65 10.20 0.66 -17.44
C PRO A 65 11.40 0.04 -16.72
N ASP A 66 12.49 -0.25 -17.39
CA ASP A 66 13.71 -0.81 -16.78
C ASP A 66 14.36 0.15 -15.76
N ILE A 67 14.35 1.47 -16.02
CA ILE A 67 14.86 2.48 -15.07
C ILE A 67 13.93 2.54 -13.85
N VAL A 68 12.62 2.58 -14.06
CA VAL A 68 11.63 2.60 -12.97
C VAL A 68 11.74 1.31 -12.14
N TRP A 69 11.80 0.17 -12.81
CA TRP A 69 11.99 -1.14 -12.20
C TRP A 69 13.24 -1.21 -11.34
N GLY A 70 14.39 -0.76 -11.89
CA GLY A 70 15.66 -0.74 -11.18
C GLY A 70 15.57 0.01 -9.84
N ASN A 71 14.80 1.11 -9.78
CA ASN A 71 14.56 1.87 -8.55
C ASN A 71 13.62 1.14 -7.58
N LEU A 72 12.62 0.41 -8.08
CA LEU A 72 11.69 -0.36 -7.24
C LEU A 72 12.38 -1.55 -6.58
N ILE A 73 13.20 -2.30 -7.30
CA ILE A 73 13.86 -3.50 -6.75
C ILE A 73 15.08 -3.17 -5.87
N ASP A 74 15.62 -1.96 -5.96
CA ASP A 74 16.77 -1.50 -5.15
C ASP A 74 16.30 -0.94 -3.80
N ALA A 75 15.63 -1.80 -3.01
CA ALA A 75 14.96 -1.41 -1.78
C ALA A 75 15.93 -0.84 -0.72
N LEU A 76 17.20 -1.20 -0.73
CA LEU A 76 18.22 -0.62 0.15
C LEU A 76 18.40 0.89 -0.06
N GLN A 77 18.03 1.42 -1.22
CA GLN A 77 18.10 2.83 -1.54
C GLN A 77 16.79 3.61 -1.23
N TRP A 78 15.68 2.92 -0.94
CA TRP A 78 14.40 3.60 -0.67
C TRP A 78 14.51 4.70 0.39
N PRO A 79 15.17 4.49 1.55
CA PRO A 79 15.28 5.54 2.57
C PRO A 79 15.96 6.82 2.09
N GLY A 80 16.76 6.74 1.03
CA GLY A 80 17.46 7.90 0.46
C GLY A 80 16.58 8.81 -0.42
N TRP A 81 15.40 8.34 -0.84
CA TRP A 81 14.52 9.09 -1.73
C TRP A 81 13.03 8.98 -1.42
N TYR A 82 12.61 8.02 -0.60
CA TYR A 82 11.24 7.87 -0.10
C TYR A 82 11.27 7.83 1.43
N SER A 83 11.00 8.97 2.06
CA SER A 83 11.20 9.17 3.49
C SER A 83 10.19 8.44 4.39
N ASN A 84 9.13 7.82 3.84
CA ASN A 84 8.27 6.89 4.57
C ASN A 84 8.86 5.46 4.61
N SER A 85 10.08 5.27 4.08
CA SER A 85 10.81 4.01 4.16
C SER A 85 12.06 4.17 5.03
N ALA A 86 12.29 3.26 5.96
CA ALA A 86 13.46 3.25 6.83
C ALA A 86 13.92 1.83 7.17
N ASP A 87 15.15 1.70 7.65
CA ASP A 87 15.73 0.47 8.21
C ASP A 87 15.61 -0.76 7.29
N VAL A 88 15.77 -0.58 5.99
CA VAL A 88 15.61 -1.66 5.01
C VAL A 88 16.76 -2.65 5.11
N GLN A 89 16.44 -3.94 5.27
CA GLN A 89 17.36 -5.06 5.32
C GLN A 89 16.83 -6.20 4.48
N ILE A 90 17.57 -6.64 3.47
CA ILE A 90 17.18 -7.74 2.59
C ILE A 90 17.82 -9.04 3.10
N GLU A 91 17.00 -10.08 3.28
CA GLU A 91 17.48 -11.37 3.77
C GLU A 91 18.36 -12.10 2.74
N GLY A 92 19.10 -13.11 3.21
CA GLY A 92 19.92 -13.96 2.35
C GLY A 92 21.10 -13.27 1.69
N GLY A 93 21.53 -12.11 2.19
CA GLY A 93 22.67 -11.36 1.63
C GLY A 93 22.43 -10.81 0.22
N LYS A 94 21.18 -10.67 -0.19
CA LYS A 94 20.83 -10.10 -1.49
C LYS A 94 20.96 -8.58 -1.47
N SER A 95 21.34 -8.01 -2.61
CA SER A 95 21.45 -6.56 -2.78
C SER A 95 20.16 -5.92 -3.34
N ARG A 96 19.24 -6.72 -3.86
CA ARG A 96 17.98 -6.28 -4.49
C ARG A 96 16.87 -7.26 -4.21
N LEU A 97 15.63 -6.78 -4.34
CA LEU A 97 14.44 -7.62 -4.30
C LEU A 97 14.41 -8.58 -5.51
N ALA A 98 13.93 -9.78 -5.27
CA ALA A 98 13.69 -10.82 -6.28
C ALA A 98 12.60 -11.75 -5.77
N MET A 99 12.09 -12.65 -6.62
CA MET A 99 11.12 -13.67 -6.21
C MET A 99 11.59 -14.41 -4.96
N ASP A 100 10.69 -14.66 -4.02
CA ASP A 100 10.89 -15.36 -2.75
C ASP A 100 11.88 -14.69 -1.78
N VAL A 101 12.28 -13.44 -2.05
CA VAL A 101 13.17 -12.69 -1.15
C VAL A 101 12.33 -11.98 -0.09
N SER A 102 12.69 -12.19 1.18
CA SER A 102 12.13 -11.47 2.32
C SER A 102 12.99 -10.25 2.68
N PHE A 103 12.32 -9.20 3.18
CA PHE A 103 13.00 -8.00 3.61
C PHE A 103 12.28 -7.34 4.79
N HIS A 104 13.06 -6.89 5.75
CA HIS A 104 12.61 -6.07 6.87
C HIS A 104 12.70 -4.60 6.49
N TRP A 105 11.71 -3.82 6.86
CA TRP A 105 11.73 -2.38 6.66
C TRP A 105 10.71 -1.70 7.58
N LYS A 106 10.75 -0.38 7.63
CA LYS A 106 9.72 0.42 8.30
C LYS A 106 8.95 1.24 7.28
N THR A 107 7.63 1.27 7.42
CA THR A 107 6.73 2.16 6.69
C THR A 107 5.67 2.69 7.66
N PHE A 108 5.28 3.96 7.54
CA PHE A 108 4.44 4.66 8.51
C PHE A 108 4.93 4.53 9.97
N GLY A 109 6.25 4.34 10.16
CA GLY A 109 6.86 4.10 11.46
C GLY A 109 6.74 2.68 12.00
N PHE A 110 6.02 1.78 11.34
CA PHE A 110 5.84 0.39 11.75
C PHE A 110 6.89 -0.53 11.13
N PRO A 111 7.53 -1.43 11.90
CA PRO A 111 8.40 -2.45 11.36
C PRO A 111 7.57 -3.55 10.69
N ILE A 112 7.97 -3.93 9.48
CA ILE A 112 7.28 -4.92 8.66
C ILE A 112 8.29 -5.91 8.09
N LEU A 113 7.92 -7.19 8.05
CA LEU A 113 8.59 -8.23 7.27
C LEU A 113 7.73 -8.54 6.05
N SER A 114 8.25 -8.23 4.88
CA SER A 114 7.59 -8.49 3.59
C SER A 114 8.33 -9.57 2.83
N THR A 115 7.61 -10.37 2.03
CA THR A 115 8.18 -11.35 1.11
C THR A 115 7.67 -11.08 -0.29
N VAL A 116 8.58 -11.00 -1.27
CA VAL A 116 8.23 -10.84 -2.68
C VAL A 116 7.62 -12.16 -3.17
N ASP A 117 6.39 -12.12 -3.63
CA ASP A 117 5.62 -13.29 -4.10
C ASP A 117 5.09 -13.13 -5.52
N VAL A 118 5.28 -11.95 -6.13
CA VAL A 118 5.09 -11.69 -7.56
C VAL A 118 6.32 -10.96 -8.08
N PHE A 119 6.91 -11.44 -9.19
CA PHE A 119 8.12 -10.85 -9.76
C PHE A 119 8.21 -11.12 -11.27
N GLU A 120 7.78 -10.17 -12.07
CA GLU A 120 7.91 -10.16 -13.53
C GLU A 120 8.76 -8.94 -13.91
N PRO A 121 10.03 -9.13 -14.31
CA PRO A 121 10.97 -8.04 -14.59
C PRO A 121 10.39 -6.98 -15.52
N ASP A 122 10.61 -5.71 -15.17
CA ASP A 122 10.18 -4.51 -15.88
C ASP A 122 8.66 -4.37 -16.04
N ARG A 123 7.88 -5.23 -15.39
CA ARG A 123 6.42 -5.25 -15.50
C ARG A 123 5.66 -5.27 -14.18
N GLU A 124 5.94 -6.25 -13.32
CA GLU A 124 5.17 -6.43 -12.07
C GLU A 124 6.06 -6.90 -10.92
N ILE A 125 5.95 -6.21 -9.79
CA ILE A 125 6.47 -6.71 -8.52
C ILE A 125 5.39 -6.56 -7.46
N GLY A 126 5.23 -7.60 -6.65
CA GLY A 126 4.36 -7.59 -5.48
C GLY A 126 5.01 -8.27 -4.30
N TRP A 127 4.67 -7.81 -3.11
CA TRP A 127 5.10 -8.42 -1.87
C TRP A 127 3.97 -8.47 -0.86
N SER A 128 4.00 -9.50 -0.03
CA SER A 128 2.97 -9.73 0.98
C SER A 128 3.54 -9.74 2.40
N VAL A 129 2.66 -9.45 3.34
CA VAL A 129 2.84 -9.64 4.78
C VAL A 129 1.74 -10.56 5.27
N TYR A 130 2.10 -11.54 6.11
CA TYR A 130 1.15 -12.45 6.71
C TYR A 130 1.32 -12.51 8.22
N SER A 131 0.34 -12.02 8.96
CA SER A 131 0.21 -12.21 10.39
C SER A 131 -1.25 -12.54 10.74
N PRO A 132 -1.57 -12.99 11.96
CA PRO A 132 -2.96 -13.29 12.34
C PRO A 132 -3.89 -12.09 12.21
N GLU A 133 -3.44 -10.89 12.58
CA GLU A 133 -4.24 -9.67 12.67
C GLU A 133 -4.06 -8.73 11.46
N PHE A 134 -3.08 -9.02 10.58
CA PHE A 134 -2.76 -8.17 9.44
C PHE A 134 -2.22 -9.00 8.27
N LYS A 135 -2.90 -8.92 7.14
CA LYS A 135 -2.44 -9.48 5.87
C LYS A 135 -2.51 -8.38 4.83
N VAL A 136 -1.47 -8.29 4.01
CA VAL A 136 -1.41 -7.31 2.93
C VAL A 136 -0.72 -7.89 1.72
N HIS A 137 -1.17 -7.48 0.55
CA HIS A 137 -0.41 -7.58 -0.70
C HIS A 137 -0.31 -6.19 -1.31
N HIS A 138 0.90 -5.75 -1.56
CA HIS A 138 1.20 -4.48 -2.22
C HIS A 138 1.83 -4.76 -3.58
N ALA A 139 1.18 -4.36 -4.63
CA ALA A 139 1.57 -4.60 -6.01
C ALA A 139 1.95 -3.31 -6.75
N TRP A 140 2.90 -3.43 -7.67
CA TRP A 140 3.34 -2.39 -8.59
C TRP A 140 3.32 -2.94 -10.02
N ILE A 141 2.65 -2.21 -10.91
CA ILE A 141 2.60 -2.51 -12.35
C ILE A 141 3.27 -1.38 -13.12
N LEU A 142 4.12 -1.74 -14.06
CA LEU A 142 4.77 -0.85 -15.01
C LEU A 142 4.24 -1.10 -16.41
N VAL A 143 3.59 -0.09 -16.98
CA VAL A 143 3.03 -0.17 -18.34
C VAL A 143 3.79 0.82 -19.24
N PRO A 144 4.52 0.34 -20.26
CA PRO A 144 5.12 1.23 -21.25
C PRO A 144 4.04 2.07 -21.93
N GLU A 145 4.12 3.39 -21.83
CA GLU A 145 3.11 4.28 -22.40
C GLU A 145 3.72 5.65 -22.76
N ARG A 146 3.44 6.16 -23.95
CA ARG A 146 3.81 7.53 -24.39
C ARG A 146 5.31 7.84 -24.28
N GLY A 147 6.17 6.86 -24.52
CA GLY A 147 7.62 7.01 -24.40
C GLY A 147 8.18 7.00 -22.98
N GLY A 148 7.32 6.82 -21.98
CA GLY A 148 7.66 6.64 -20.59
C GLY A 148 6.97 5.43 -19.97
N THR A 149 6.67 5.49 -18.69
CA THR A 149 6.04 4.42 -17.93
C THR A 149 4.82 4.94 -17.16
N ARG A 150 3.64 4.35 -17.39
CA ARG A 150 2.54 4.46 -16.45
C ARG A 150 2.77 3.47 -15.31
N VAL A 151 2.84 4.00 -14.11
CA VAL A 151 2.98 3.22 -12.88
C VAL A 151 1.64 3.12 -12.21
N ILE A 152 1.23 1.91 -11.85
CA ILE A 152 0.05 1.63 -11.03
C ILE A 152 0.53 0.94 -9.77
N THR A 153 0.05 1.38 -8.63
CA THR A 153 0.25 0.68 -7.37
C THR A 153 -1.08 0.46 -6.68
N GLU A 154 -1.29 -0.77 -6.24
CA GLU A 154 -2.49 -1.16 -5.52
C GLU A 154 -2.12 -1.95 -4.27
N GLU A 155 -2.85 -1.72 -3.21
CA GLU A 155 -2.66 -2.46 -1.97
C GLU A 155 -4.00 -2.97 -1.44
N SER A 156 -4.06 -4.28 -1.21
CA SER A 156 -5.17 -4.99 -0.57
C SER A 156 -4.74 -5.42 0.83
N GLN A 157 -5.52 -5.02 1.82
CA GLN A 157 -5.26 -5.31 3.23
C GLN A 157 -6.45 -6.02 3.87
N LYS A 158 -6.16 -6.93 4.82
CA LYS A 158 -7.16 -7.65 5.62
C LYS A 158 -6.76 -7.69 7.09
N GLY A 159 -7.77 -7.66 7.95
CA GLY A 159 -7.63 -7.88 9.39
C GLY A 159 -7.87 -6.63 10.23
N ALA A 160 -7.94 -6.86 11.53
CA ALA A 160 -8.34 -5.83 12.48
C ALA A 160 -7.39 -4.63 12.52
N ASP A 161 -6.09 -4.86 12.32
CA ASP A 161 -5.09 -3.79 12.33
C ASP A 161 -5.19 -2.91 11.07
N ALA A 162 -5.51 -3.50 9.90
CA ALA A 162 -5.78 -2.75 8.67
C ALA A 162 -6.98 -1.82 8.84
N ILE A 163 -8.09 -2.34 9.37
CA ILE A 163 -9.31 -1.58 9.63
C ILE A 163 -9.03 -0.44 10.63
N ARG A 164 -8.33 -0.74 11.73
CA ARG A 164 -7.97 0.27 12.74
C ARG A 164 -7.12 1.38 12.14
N PHE A 165 -6.06 1.03 11.42
CA PHE A 165 -5.19 2.02 10.78
C PHE A 165 -5.98 2.91 9.81
N ARG A 166 -6.89 2.34 9.02
CA ARG A 166 -7.75 3.10 8.11
C ARG A 166 -8.70 4.05 8.85
N LEU A 167 -9.26 3.63 10.00
CA LEU A 167 -10.14 4.48 10.80
C LEU A 167 -9.37 5.63 11.46
N ASP A 168 -8.17 5.34 11.97
CA ASP A 168 -7.35 6.34 12.67
C ASP A 168 -6.70 7.33 11.69
N GLN A 169 -6.36 6.89 10.49
CA GLN A 169 -5.67 7.67 9.46
C GLN A 169 -6.27 7.40 8.06
N PRO A 170 -7.45 7.97 7.75
CA PRO A 170 -8.25 7.59 6.57
C PRO A 170 -7.55 7.72 5.22
N ASN A 171 -6.63 8.67 5.07
CA ASN A 171 -5.94 8.93 3.81
C ASN A 171 -4.48 8.47 3.78
N ALA A 172 -3.94 7.98 4.91
CA ALA A 172 -2.50 7.72 5.04
C ALA A 172 -1.95 6.78 3.96
N MET A 173 -2.68 5.71 3.62
CA MET A 173 -2.26 4.77 2.59
C MET A 173 -2.26 5.41 1.20
N TYR A 174 -3.34 6.12 0.84
CA TYR A 174 -3.43 6.83 -0.42
C TYR A 174 -2.33 7.88 -0.56
N ASP A 175 -2.17 8.75 0.44
CA ASP A 175 -1.17 9.81 0.45
C ASP A 175 0.25 9.23 0.42
N GLY A 176 0.48 8.11 1.12
CA GLY A 176 1.76 7.41 1.13
C GLY A 176 2.14 6.83 -0.24
N HIS A 177 1.19 6.21 -0.94
CA HIS A 177 1.41 5.71 -2.30
C HIS A 177 1.61 6.84 -3.31
N ASP A 178 0.81 7.90 -3.24
CA ASP A 178 0.97 9.07 -4.10
C ASP A 178 2.35 9.72 -3.92
N TRP A 179 2.78 9.83 -2.68
CA TRP A 179 4.13 10.30 -2.37
C TRP A 179 5.22 9.36 -2.89
N TRP A 180 5.03 8.04 -2.79
CA TRP A 180 5.99 7.07 -3.32
C TRP A 180 6.12 7.18 -4.84
N ILE A 181 4.98 7.24 -5.57
CA ILE A 181 4.98 7.48 -7.02
C ILE A 181 5.71 8.78 -7.37
N SER A 182 5.44 9.85 -6.65
CA SER A 182 6.06 11.16 -6.88
C SER A 182 7.58 11.12 -6.67
N ALA A 183 8.04 10.47 -5.61
CA ALA A 183 9.47 10.31 -5.32
C ALA A 183 10.17 9.39 -6.35
N LEU A 184 9.51 8.29 -6.74
CA LEU A 184 9.96 7.36 -7.77
C LEU A 184 10.10 8.08 -9.14
N LYS A 185 9.12 8.93 -9.46
CA LYS A 185 9.13 9.78 -10.67
C LYS A 185 10.37 10.68 -10.69
N VAL A 186 10.58 11.47 -9.66
CA VAL A 186 11.72 12.39 -9.58
C VAL A 186 13.05 11.64 -9.72
N ARG A 187 13.18 10.50 -9.05
CA ARG A 187 14.38 9.67 -9.11
C ARG A 187 14.61 9.09 -10.50
N SER A 188 13.59 8.46 -11.09
CA SER A 188 13.69 7.77 -12.37
C SER A 188 13.93 8.75 -13.52
N GLU A 189 13.23 9.86 -13.56
CA GLU A 189 13.42 10.91 -14.59
C GLU A 189 14.79 11.58 -14.51
N ARG A 190 15.37 11.66 -13.31
CA ARG A 190 16.74 12.13 -13.16
C ARG A 190 17.75 11.13 -13.76
N MET A 191 17.54 9.83 -13.54
CA MET A 191 18.41 8.77 -14.08
C MET A 191 18.29 8.65 -15.61
N ALA A 192 17.08 8.85 -16.17
CA ALA A 192 16.85 8.76 -17.60
C ALA A 192 17.54 9.89 -18.41
N ARG A 193 17.99 10.97 -17.76
CA ARG A 193 18.68 12.10 -18.40
C ARG A 193 20.19 11.98 -18.46
N HIS A 194 20.74 10.92 -17.85
CA HIS A 194 22.18 10.66 -17.76
C HIS A 194 22.55 9.35 -18.42
#